data_b65aaafbd99606362d853201346c480b
#
_entry.id   b65aaafbd99606362d853201346c480b
#
_cell.length_a   1.000
_cell.length_b   1.000
_cell.length_c   1.000
_cell.angle_alpha   90.00
_cell.angle_beta   90.00
_cell.angle_gamma   90.00
#
_symmetry.space_group_name_H-M   'P 1'
#
loop_
_entity.id
_entity.type
_entity.pdbx_description
1 polymer ?
#
loop_
_entity_poly.entity_id
_entity_poly.type
_entity_poly.pdbx_seq_one_letter_code
_entity_poly.pdbx_strand_id
1 'polypeptide(L)'
;MTLLALADPMDWSPVRISLETSVTATLITLAAGLAAAAWRERRRGPAAAVVDGIFLLPLVLPPTVVGFLLLLLFGRNGPLGKFLLQFGTTVVFSWPATVIAAAVVSFPLMYLTARAALEQVDSRFLEAARTLGASEWRVFREIALPLAWPGVLAGTILSFARALGEFGATLMLAGNIPGRTATIPIAIYFAVESDDMTRAFAWCGVDVLISLALLAGLYHWTRAQGRVRWMRR
;
A
#
# COMPACT_ATOMS: atom_id res chain seq x y z
N MET A 1 32.83 23.52 14.39
CA MET A 1 32.74 22.29 13.53
C MET A 1 31.42 22.16 12.78
N THR A 2 30.67 23.25 12.54
CA THR A 2 29.26 23.16 12.12
C THR A 2 28.98 23.63 10.69
N LEU A 3 29.97 24.10 9.93
CA LEU A 3 29.80 24.59 8.53
C LEU A 3 30.22 23.58 7.45
N LEU A 4 30.95 22.51 7.83
CA LEU A 4 31.36 21.45 6.87
C LEU A 4 30.32 20.36 6.67
N ALA A 5 29.34 20.21 7.58
CA ALA A 5 28.26 19.22 7.43
C ALA A 5 27.21 19.58 6.36
N LEU A 6 27.20 20.82 5.88
CA LEU A 6 26.34 21.27 4.78
C LEU A 6 26.96 21.03 3.39
N ALA A 7 28.18 20.51 3.32
CA ALA A 7 28.92 20.31 2.07
C ALA A 7 28.77 18.89 1.47
N ASP A 8 28.26 17.90 2.22
CA ASP A 8 27.93 16.62 1.61
C ASP A 8 26.60 16.73 0.88
N PRO A 9 26.57 16.46 -0.42
CA PRO A 9 25.32 16.50 -1.17
C PRO A 9 24.32 15.54 -0.55
N MET A 10 23.14 16.05 -0.21
CA MET A 10 22.06 15.25 0.37
C MET A 10 21.72 14.09 -0.58
N ASP A 11 21.90 12.85 -0.11
CA ASP A 11 21.56 11.66 -0.91
C ASP A 11 20.04 11.54 -1.06
N TRP A 12 19.52 11.81 -2.25
CA TRP A 12 18.10 11.75 -2.57
C TRP A 12 17.57 10.33 -2.77
N SER A 13 18.40 9.31 -2.57
CA SER A 13 17.97 7.91 -2.71
C SER A 13 16.77 7.54 -1.82
N PRO A 14 16.58 8.06 -0.57
CA PRO A 14 15.41 7.75 0.23
C PRO A 14 14.09 8.19 -0.43
N VAL A 15 14.06 9.33 -1.10
CA VAL A 15 12.86 9.80 -1.81
C VAL A 15 12.52 8.85 -2.97
N ARG A 16 13.50 8.53 -3.80
CA ARG A 16 13.31 7.61 -4.91
C ARG A 16 12.82 6.24 -4.43
N ILE A 17 13.50 5.67 -3.42
CA ILE A 17 13.16 4.36 -2.86
C ILE A 17 11.74 4.36 -2.27
N SER A 18 11.37 5.42 -1.52
CA SER A 18 10.03 5.55 -0.96
C SER A 18 8.96 5.60 -2.05
N LEU A 19 9.16 6.39 -3.10
CA LEU A 19 8.21 6.52 -4.20
C LEU A 19 8.11 5.23 -5.02
N GLU A 20 9.24 4.63 -5.41
CA GLU A 20 9.26 3.35 -6.13
C GLU A 20 8.58 2.24 -5.32
N THR A 21 8.88 2.15 -4.03
CA THR A 21 8.27 1.18 -3.11
C THR A 21 6.77 1.40 -2.99
N SER A 22 6.34 2.65 -2.72
CA SER A 22 4.92 2.96 -2.50
C SER A 22 4.09 2.77 -3.75
N VAL A 23 4.58 3.18 -4.92
CA VAL A 23 3.90 2.97 -6.20
C VAL A 23 3.75 1.47 -6.48
N THR A 24 4.85 0.71 -6.37
CA THR A 24 4.85 -0.73 -6.65
C THR A 24 3.95 -1.49 -5.67
N ALA A 25 4.06 -1.19 -4.36
CA ALA A 25 3.20 -1.77 -3.34
C ALA A 25 1.72 -1.45 -3.59
N THR A 26 1.41 -0.22 -4.00
CA THR A 26 0.04 0.21 -4.32
C THR A 26 -0.53 -0.52 -5.52
N LEU A 27 0.25 -0.72 -6.58
CA LEU A 27 -0.19 -1.49 -7.73
C LEU A 27 -0.48 -2.96 -7.37
N ILE A 28 0.36 -3.56 -6.54
CA ILE A 28 0.16 -4.92 -6.02
C ILE A 28 -1.11 -4.97 -5.16
N THR A 29 -1.29 -4.04 -4.23
CA THR A 29 -2.45 -4.02 -3.34
C THR A 29 -3.74 -3.67 -4.07
N LEU A 30 -3.69 -2.82 -5.09
CA LEU A 30 -4.83 -2.54 -5.96
C LEU A 30 -5.32 -3.83 -6.64
N ALA A 31 -4.41 -4.56 -7.28
CA ALA A 31 -4.75 -5.81 -7.94
C ALA A 31 -5.24 -6.88 -6.95
N ALA A 32 -4.48 -7.12 -5.88
CA ALA A 32 -4.79 -8.15 -4.88
C ALA A 32 -6.03 -7.78 -4.04
N GLY A 33 -6.15 -6.53 -3.58
CA GLY A 33 -7.26 -6.07 -2.75
C GLY A 33 -8.58 -6.04 -3.52
N LEU A 34 -8.56 -5.59 -4.79
CA LEU A 34 -9.74 -5.62 -5.65
C LEU A 34 -10.15 -7.07 -5.97
N ALA A 35 -9.21 -7.95 -6.28
CA ALA A 35 -9.48 -9.37 -6.50
C ALA A 35 -10.05 -10.04 -5.25
N ALA A 36 -9.48 -9.75 -4.07
CA ALA A 36 -9.97 -10.25 -2.79
C ALA A 36 -11.38 -9.73 -2.48
N ALA A 37 -11.67 -8.45 -2.72
CA ALA A 37 -12.98 -7.85 -2.53
C ALA A 37 -14.03 -8.48 -3.47
N ALA A 38 -13.70 -8.64 -4.75
CA ALA A 38 -14.58 -9.29 -5.73
C ALA A 38 -14.83 -10.78 -5.40
N TRP A 39 -13.79 -11.48 -4.92
CA TRP A 39 -13.95 -12.87 -4.46
C TRP A 39 -14.86 -12.94 -3.24
N ARG A 40 -14.72 -12.02 -2.30
CA ARG A 40 -15.49 -11.98 -1.05
C ARG A 40 -16.97 -11.70 -1.29
N GLU A 41 -17.32 -10.86 -2.24
CA GLU A 41 -18.71 -10.54 -2.60
C GLU A 41 -19.50 -11.81 -3.00
N ARG A 42 -18.83 -12.76 -3.63
CA ARG A 42 -19.42 -14.04 -4.06
C ARG A 42 -19.50 -15.10 -2.97
N ARG A 43 -18.89 -14.85 -1.81
CA ARG A 43 -18.77 -15.83 -0.73
C ARG A 43 -19.41 -15.31 0.54
N ARG A 44 -20.37 -16.06 1.09
CA ARG A 44 -21.04 -15.78 2.36
C ARG A 44 -20.80 -16.94 3.32
N GLY A 45 -20.80 -16.67 4.63
CA GLY A 45 -20.68 -17.69 5.66
C GLY A 45 -19.47 -17.53 6.57
N PRO A 46 -19.32 -18.40 7.60
CA PRO A 46 -18.30 -18.25 8.64
C PRO A 46 -16.87 -18.37 8.11
N ALA A 47 -16.62 -19.23 7.14
CA ALA A 47 -15.29 -19.37 6.53
C ALA A 47 -14.83 -18.07 5.86
N ALA A 48 -15.74 -17.34 5.20
CA ALA A 48 -15.42 -16.06 4.59
C ALA A 48 -15.11 -14.98 5.64
N ALA A 49 -15.78 -15.01 6.81
CA ALA A 49 -15.48 -14.11 7.93
C ALA A 49 -14.07 -14.36 8.51
N VAL A 50 -13.62 -15.61 8.58
CA VAL A 50 -12.25 -15.93 9.00
C VAL A 50 -11.23 -15.37 8.02
N VAL A 51 -11.48 -15.49 6.72
CA VAL A 51 -10.60 -14.90 5.69
C VAL A 51 -10.58 -13.38 5.79
N ASP A 52 -11.72 -12.72 6.02
CA ASP A 52 -11.78 -11.28 6.30
C ASP A 52 -10.88 -10.93 7.50
N GLY A 53 -10.95 -11.70 8.59
CA GLY A 53 -10.09 -11.51 9.75
C GLY A 53 -8.60 -11.59 9.39
N ILE A 54 -8.19 -12.59 8.60
CA ILE A 54 -6.81 -12.75 8.15
C ILE A 54 -6.37 -11.55 7.30
N PHE A 55 -7.20 -11.09 6.37
CA PHE A 55 -6.91 -9.94 5.52
C PHE A 55 -6.77 -8.63 6.31
N LEU A 56 -7.46 -8.53 7.44
CA LEU A 56 -7.43 -7.34 8.30
C LEU A 56 -6.37 -7.41 9.40
N LEU A 57 -5.74 -8.56 9.64
CA LEU A 57 -4.70 -8.70 10.66
C LEU A 57 -3.60 -7.63 10.57
N PRO A 58 -3.04 -7.30 9.38
CA PRO A 58 -1.97 -6.28 9.30
C PRO A 58 -2.41 -4.87 9.71
N LEU A 59 -3.71 -4.59 9.74
CA LEU A 59 -4.25 -3.31 10.19
C LEU A 59 -4.26 -3.20 11.73
N VAL A 60 -4.48 -4.32 12.41
CA VAL A 60 -4.60 -4.38 13.88
C VAL A 60 -3.24 -4.61 14.55
N LEU A 61 -2.38 -5.40 13.92
CA LEU A 61 -1.07 -5.70 14.44
C LEU A 61 -0.12 -4.49 14.32
N PRO A 62 0.75 -4.26 15.32
CA PRO A 62 1.84 -3.31 15.17
C PRO A 62 2.67 -3.62 13.92
N PRO A 63 3.10 -2.61 13.12
CA PRO A 63 3.88 -2.84 11.90
C PRO A 63 5.17 -3.65 12.14
N THR A 64 5.81 -3.49 13.30
CA THR A 64 6.99 -4.27 13.69
C THR A 64 6.67 -5.76 13.85
N VAL A 65 5.49 -6.10 14.36
CA VAL A 65 5.03 -7.49 14.48
C VAL A 65 4.78 -8.08 13.09
N VAL A 66 4.14 -7.32 12.20
CA VAL A 66 3.96 -7.74 10.79
C VAL A 66 5.32 -7.98 10.14
N GLY A 67 6.27 -7.08 10.32
CA GLY A 67 7.63 -7.21 9.80
C GLY A 67 8.35 -8.45 10.35
N PHE A 68 8.20 -8.72 11.63
CA PHE A 68 8.76 -9.94 12.25
C PHE A 68 8.16 -11.22 11.66
N LEU A 69 6.84 -11.27 11.48
CA LEU A 69 6.17 -12.42 10.83
C LEU A 69 6.64 -12.61 9.38
N LEU A 70 6.82 -11.51 8.64
CA LEU A 70 7.39 -11.56 7.29
C LEU A 70 8.85 -12.05 7.32
N LEU A 71 9.64 -11.62 8.31
CA LEU A 71 11.00 -12.11 8.48
C LEU A 71 11.07 -13.61 8.80
N LEU A 72 10.13 -14.12 9.62
CA LEU A 72 10.02 -15.57 9.87
C LEU A 72 9.64 -16.34 8.59
N LEU A 73 8.87 -15.73 7.70
CA LEU A 73 8.41 -16.35 6.47
C LEU A 73 9.49 -16.34 5.37
N PHE A 74 10.12 -15.17 5.15
CA PHE A 74 11.09 -14.91 4.06
C PHE A 74 12.54 -15.05 4.49
N GLY A 75 12.84 -15.15 5.79
CA GLY A 75 14.19 -15.33 6.32
C GLY A 75 14.80 -16.67 5.89
N ARG A 76 16.13 -16.80 6.02
CA ARG A 76 16.89 -17.98 5.57
C ARG A 76 16.35 -19.31 6.09
N ASN A 77 15.77 -19.31 7.29
CA ASN A 77 15.21 -20.51 7.94
C ASN A 77 13.68 -20.63 7.71
N GLY A 78 13.06 -19.63 7.11
CA GLY A 78 11.64 -19.62 6.82
C GLY A 78 11.27 -20.46 5.60
N PRO A 79 9.98 -20.82 5.45
CA PRO A 79 9.54 -21.68 4.35
C PRO A 79 9.75 -21.05 2.99
N LEU A 80 9.40 -19.76 2.80
CA LEU A 80 9.61 -19.06 1.54
C LEU A 80 11.08 -18.70 1.33
N GLY A 81 11.81 -18.35 2.41
CA GLY A 81 13.24 -18.09 2.31
C GLY A 81 14.03 -19.32 1.84
N LYS A 82 13.76 -20.50 2.41
CA LYS A 82 14.38 -21.76 1.95
C LYS A 82 14.08 -22.08 0.49
N PHE A 83 12.84 -21.84 0.07
CA PHE A 83 12.44 -22.02 -1.33
C PHE A 83 13.20 -21.06 -2.26
N LEU A 84 13.29 -19.79 -1.93
CA LEU A 84 14.00 -18.79 -2.72
C LEU A 84 15.51 -19.05 -2.79
N LEU A 85 16.10 -19.56 -1.70
CA LEU A 85 17.53 -19.93 -1.67
C LEU A 85 17.87 -21.07 -2.64
N GLN A 86 16.93 -21.95 -2.99
CA GLN A 86 17.16 -22.98 -4.02
C GLN A 86 17.40 -22.35 -5.40
N PHE A 87 16.89 -21.13 -5.63
CA PHE A 87 17.12 -20.35 -6.84
C PHE A 87 18.26 -19.32 -6.69
N GLY A 88 19.05 -19.42 -5.61
CA GLY A 88 20.15 -18.49 -5.34
C GLY A 88 19.73 -17.06 -5.01
N THR A 89 18.46 -16.84 -4.64
CA THR A 89 17.92 -15.50 -4.35
C THR A 89 17.45 -15.35 -2.91
N THR A 90 17.44 -14.12 -2.42
CA THR A 90 16.87 -13.76 -1.11
C THR A 90 16.09 -12.46 -1.21
N VAL A 91 14.97 -12.37 -0.47
CA VAL A 91 14.16 -11.15 -0.36
C VAL A 91 14.69 -10.27 0.76
N VAL A 92 15.11 -10.87 1.89
CA VAL A 92 15.54 -10.11 3.07
C VAL A 92 16.72 -9.20 2.73
N PHE A 93 16.72 -7.98 3.25
CA PHE A 93 17.73 -6.94 2.99
C PHE A 93 17.83 -6.51 1.51
N SER A 94 16.70 -6.52 0.81
CA SER A 94 16.63 -6.09 -0.59
C SER A 94 15.46 -5.14 -0.81
N TRP A 95 15.47 -4.41 -1.95
CA TRP A 95 14.33 -3.54 -2.30
C TRP A 95 12.98 -4.29 -2.42
N PRO A 96 12.87 -5.51 -2.97
CA PRO A 96 11.63 -6.28 -2.90
C PRO A 96 11.07 -6.47 -1.48
N ALA A 97 11.94 -6.52 -0.45
CA ALA A 97 11.48 -6.60 0.93
C ALA A 97 10.73 -5.34 1.37
N THR A 98 11.17 -4.14 0.93
CA THR A 98 10.46 -2.89 1.21
C THR A 98 9.07 -2.90 0.58
N VAL A 99 8.97 -3.39 -0.66
CA VAL A 99 7.70 -3.51 -1.40
C VAL A 99 6.75 -4.49 -0.72
N ILE A 100 7.24 -5.68 -0.32
CA ILE A 100 6.43 -6.69 0.37
C ILE A 100 5.91 -6.15 1.70
N ALA A 101 6.77 -5.53 2.50
CA ALA A 101 6.37 -4.95 3.78
C ALA A 101 5.28 -3.89 3.59
N ALA A 102 5.51 -2.92 2.69
CA ALA A 102 4.55 -1.86 2.39
C ALA A 102 3.23 -2.41 1.81
N ALA A 103 3.30 -3.39 0.92
CA ALA A 103 2.11 -4.00 0.33
C ALA A 103 1.26 -4.74 1.38
N VAL A 104 1.87 -5.56 2.24
CA VAL A 104 1.14 -6.30 3.28
C VAL A 104 0.46 -5.36 4.26
N VAL A 105 1.15 -4.28 4.68
CA VAL A 105 0.59 -3.33 5.66
C VAL A 105 -0.47 -2.41 5.06
N SER A 106 -0.41 -2.09 3.77
CA SER A 106 -1.40 -1.25 3.08
C SER A 106 -2.58 -2.05 2.48
N PHE A 107 -2.44 -3.36 2.29
CA PHE A 107 -3.45 -4.24 1.71
C PHE A 107 -4.83 -4.16 2.39
N PRO A 108 -4.96 -4.16 3.74
CA PRO A 108 -6.26 -4.09 4.40
C PRO A 108 -7.07 -2.86 4.00
N LEU A 109 -6.42 -1.70 3.83
CA LEU A 109 -7.11 -0.45 3.44
C LEU A 109 -7.69 -0.55 2.02
N MET A 110 -6.92 -1.10 1.09
CA MET A 110 -7.41 -1.32 -0.27
C MET A 110 -8.56 -2.34 -0.29
N TYR A 111 -8.41 -3.44 0.43
CA TYR A 111 -9.44 -4.47 0.53
C TYR A 111 -10.75 -3.92 1.08
N LEU A 112 -10.71 -3.22 2.22
CA LEU A 112 -11.91 -2.66 2.86
C LEU A 112 -12.61 -1.63 1.98
N THR A 113 -11.85 -0.72 1.38
CA THR A 113 -12.43 0.34 0.53
C THR A 113 -12.98 -0.21 -0.77
N ALA A 114 -12.27 -1.13 -1.42
CA ALA A 114 -12.76 -1.79 -2.63
C ALA A 114 -14.03 -2.61 -2.34
N ARG A 115 -14.05 -3.36 -1.23
CA ARG A 115 -15.21 -4.10 -0.79
C ARG A 115 -16.41 -3.19 -0.54
N ALA A 116 -16.24 -2.15 0.26
CA ALA A 116 -17.31 -1.19 0.54
C ALA A 116 -17.84 -0.52 -0.74
N ALA A 117 -16.95 -0.22 -1.70
CA ALA A 117 -17.34 0.37 -2.96
C ALA A 117 -18.15 -0.60 -3.85
N LEU A 118 -17.78 -1.87 -3.88
CA LEU A 118 -18.53 -2.90 -4.60
C LEU A 118 -19.89 -3.19 -3.94
N GLU A 119 -19.95 -3.27 -2.61
CA GLU A 119 -21.20 -3.48 -1.85
C GLU A 119 -22.21 -2.32 -2.02
N GLN A 120 -21.76 -1.11 -2.35
CA GLN A 120 -22.62 0.04 -2.62
C GLN A 120 -23.23 0.05 -4.02
N VAL A 121 -22.82 -0.82 -4.92
CA VAL A 121 -23.41 -0.94 -6.25
C VAL A 121 -24.81 -1.54 -6.14
N ASP A 122 -25.81 -0.84 -6.68
CA ASP A 122 -27.22 -1.30 -6.65
C ASP A 122 -27.35 -2.65 -7.39
N SER A 123 -27.80 -3.67 -6.65
CA SER A 123 -27.98 -5.04 -7.16
C SER A 123 -28.87 -5.12 -8.40
N ARG A 124 -29.80 -4.18 -8.56
CA ARG A 124 -30.71 -4.12 -9.73
C ARG A 124 -29.96 -4.01 -11.05
N PHE A 125 -28.85 -3.26 -11.09
CA PHE A 125 -28.02 -3.20 -12.30
C PHE A 125 -27.34 -4.52 -12.61
N LEU A 126 -26.89 -5.23 -11.57
CA LEU A 126 -26.21 -6.51 -11.70
C LEU A 126 -27.19 -7.61 -12.14
N GLU A 127 -28.38 -7.62 -11.55
CA GLU A 127 -29.45 -8.58 -11.88
C GLU A 127 -30.01 -8.36 -13.29
N ALA A 128 -30.22 -7.11 -13.70
CA ALA A 128 -30.66 -6.80 -15.07
C ALA A 128 -29.65 -7.31 -16.11
N ALA A 129 -28.35 -7.13 -15.88
CA ALA A 129 -27.34 -7.64 -16.80
C ALA A 129 -27.31 -9.18 -16.86
N ARG A 130 -27.48 -9.85 -15.71
CA ARG A 130 -27.60 -11.32 -15.68
C ARG A 130 -28.80 -11.82 -16.46
N THR A 131 -29.95 -11.15 -16.31
CA THR A 131 -31.18 -11.47 -17.08
C THR A 131 -30.97 -11.33 -18.60
N LEU A 132 -30.10 -10.39 -19.00
CA LEU A 132 -29.71 -10.22 -20.42
C LEU A 132 -28.63 -11.22 -20.88
N GLY A 133 -28.26 -12.20 -20.04
CA GLY A 133 -27.30 -13.25 -20.41
C GLY A 133 -25.85 -12.85 -20.25
N ALA A 134 -25.52 -11.75 -19.51
CA ALA A 134 -24.13 -11.38 -19.25
C ALA A 134 -23.47 -12.37 -18.26
N SER A 135 -22.26 -12.81 -18.57
CA SER A 135 -21.46 -13.64 -17.67
C SER A 135 -21.05 -12.83 -16.43
N GLU A 136 -20.79 -13.52 -15.30
CA GLU A 136 -20.35 -12.86 -14.05
C GLU A 136 -19.08 -12.00 -14.21
N TRP A 137 -18.16 -12.39 -15.10
CA TRP A 137 -16.98 -11.60 -15.42
C TRP A 137 -17.36 -10.30 -16.18
N ARG A 138 -18.32 -10.40 -17.10
CA ARG A 138 -18.83 -9.23 -17.82
C ARG A 138 -19.58 -8.28 -16.89
N VAL A 139 -20.46 -8.80 -16.02
CA VAL A 139 -21.16 -8.02 -14.97
C VAL A 139 -20.15 -7.28 -14.08
N PHE A 140 -19.11 -7.97 -13.62
CA PHE A 140 -18.07 -7.35 -12.78
C PHE A 140 -17.32 -6.25 -13.54
N ARG A 141 -16.79 -6.54 -14.74
CA ARG A 141 -15.90 -5.64 -15.48
C ARG A 141 -16.64 -4.43 -16.08
N GLU A 142 -17.86 -4.64 -16.60
CA GLU A 142 -18.58 -3.63 -17.37
C GLU A 142 -19.61 -2.85 -16.53
N ILE A 143 -19.98 -3.34 -15.35
CA ILE A 143 -21.01 -2.72 -14.50
C ILE A 143 -20.48 -2.46 -13.08
N ALA A 144 -20.13 -3.51 -12.33
CA ALA A 144 -19.77 -3.36 -10.92
C ALA A 144 -18.52 -2.49 -10.76
N LEU A 145 -17.44 -2.81 -11.45
CA LEU A 145 -16.17 -2.09 -11.33
C LEU A 145 -16.25 -0.61 -11.77
N PRO A 146 -16.86 -0.25 -12.92
CA PRO A 146 -17.04 1.15 -13.30
C PRO A 146 -17.87 1.95 -12.29
N LEU A 147 -18.93 1.35 -11.72
CA LEU A 147 -19.75 2.01 -10.71
C LEU A 147 -19.02 2.15 -9.37
N ALA A 148 -18.22 1.15 -8.97
CA ALA A 148 -17.40 1.18 -7.77
C ALA A 148 -16.09 1.99 -7.93
N TRP A 149 -15.72 2.39 -9.15
CA TRP A 149 -14.43 3.00 -9.47
C TRP A 149 -14.04 4.18 -8.58
N PRO A 150 -14.93 5.13 -8.23
CA PRO A 150 -14.59 6.24 -7.33
C PRO A 150 -14.10 5.77 -5.96
N GLY A 151 -14.72 4.72 -5.39
CA GLY A 151 -14.30 4.14 -4.12
C GLY A 151 -13.01 3.33 -4.23
N VAL A 152 -12.82 2.61 -5.35
CA VAL A 152 -11.57 1.90 -5.66
C VAL A 152 -10.39 2.87 -5.74
N LEU A 153 -10.57 4.01 -6.41
CA LEU A 153 -9.54 5.04 -6.49
C LEU A 153 -9.25 5.68 -5.13
N ALA A 154 -10.27 5.94 -4.32
CA ALA A 154 -10.07 6.43 -2.94
C ALA A 154 -9.24 5.42 -2.13
N GLY A 155 -9.54 4.12 -2.23
CA GLY A 155 -8.76 3.05 -1.62
C GLY A 155 -7.32 2.99 -2.11
N THR A 156 -7.10 3.21 -3.40
CA THR A 156 -5.75 3.26 -3.99
C THR A 156 -4.92 4.39 -3.39
N ILE A 157 -5.49 5.58 -3.24
CA ILE A 157 -4.80 6.74 -2.66
C ILE A 157 -4.49 6.51 -1.18
N LEU A 158 -5.44 5.96 -0.41
CA LEU A 158 -5.23 5.63 1.00
C LEU A 158 -4.14 4.57 1.18
N SER A 159 -4.13 3.54 0.31
CA SER A 159 -3.10 2.50 0.33
C SER A 159 -1.74 3.05 -0.04
N PHE A 160 -1.65 3.98 -0.99
CA PHE A 160 -0.42 4.66 -1.35
C PHE A 160 0.12 5.49 -0.18
N ALA A 161 -0.72 6.31 0.45
CA ALA A 161 -0.33 7.11 1.61
C ALA A 161 0.15 6.21 2.76
N ARG A 162 -0.52 5.07 3.01
CA ARG A 162 -0.12 4.10 4.03
C ARG A 162 1.21 3.42 3.68
N ALA A 163 1.43 3.08 2.42
CA ALA A 163 2.66 2.48 1.94
C ALA A 163 3.86 3.45 2.01
N LEU A 164 3.64 4.74 1.72
CA LEU A 164 4.66 5.78 1.77
C LEU A 164 5.20 5.99 3.19
N GLY A 165 4.32 6.01 4.19
CA GLY A 165 4.70 6.16 5.59
C GLY A 165 5.06 4.83 6.29
N GLU A 166 5.35 3.75 5.53
CA GLU A 166 5.70 2.49 6.17
C GLU A 166 7.15 2.49 6.68
N PHE A 167 7.31 2.16 7.97
CA PHE A 167 8.59 2.15 8.66
C PHE A 167 8.89 0.81 9.32
N GLY A 168 8.02 0.37 10.24
CA GLY A 168 8.33 -0.71 11.17
C GLY A 168 8.52 -2.08 10.49
N ALA A 169 7.61 -2.45 9.58
CA ALA A 169 7.74 -3.70 8.85
C ALA A 169 8.88 -3.65 7.84
N THR A 170 9.10 -2.48 7.22
CA THR A 170 10.21 -2.29 6.29
C THR A 170 11.56 -2.40 7.02
N LEU A 171 11.72 -1.76 8.16
CA LEU A 171 12.96 -1.84 8.94
C LEU A 171 13.27 -3.28 9.35
N MET A 172 12.26 -4.04 9.79
CA MET A 172 12.43 -5.44 10.22
C MET A 172 12.81 -6.38 9.08
N LEU A 173 12.25 -6.20 7.88
CA LEU A 173 12.46 -7.12 6.77
C LEU A 173 13.58 -6.69 5.82
N ALA A 174 13.70 -5.39 5.55
CA ALA A 174 14.62 -4.82 4.56
C ALA A 174 15.84 -4.14 5.18
N GLY A 175 15.78 -3.79 6.47
CA GLY A 175 16.84 -3.06 7.16
C GLY A 175 17.05 -1.64 6.62
N ASN A 176 18.20 -1.05 6.99
CA ASN A 176 18.64 0.25 6.51
C ASN A 176 19.91 0.09 5.66
N ILE A 177 19.76 -0.01 4.35
CA ILE A 177 20.87 -0.07 3.40
C ILE A 177 20.79 1.18 2.51
N PRO A 178 21.72 2.15 2.67
CA PRO A 178 21.75 3.37 1.86
C PRO A 178 21.70 3.06 0.36
N GLY A 179 20.91 3.82 -0.37
CA GLY A 179 20.73 3.65 -1.82
C GLY A 179 19.92 2.41 -2.25
N ARG A 180 19.51 1.51 -1.32
CA ARG A 180 18.80 0.25 -1.64
C ARG A 180 17.48 0.06 -0.89
N THR A 181 17.46 0.26 0.43
CA THR A 181 16.29 -0.01 1.28
C THR A 181 15.94 1.14 2.23
N ALA A 182 16.81 2.14 2.32
CA ALA A 182 16.58 3.33 3.15
C ALA A 182 15.44 4.16 2.55
N THR A 183 14.23 4.03 3.09
CA THR A 183 13.08 4.89 2.79
C THR A 183 13.14 6.18 3.60
N ILE A 184 12.31 7.19 3.27
CA ILE A 184 12.27 8.47 4.01
C ILE A 184 12.04 8.24 5.52
N PRO A 185 11.05 7.45 5.99
CA PRO A 185 10.87 7.18 7.41
C PRO A 185 12.09 6.53 8.07
N ILE A 186 12.78 5.62 7.36
CA ILE A 186 14.02 5.00 7.85
C ILE A 186 15.14 6.04 7.92
N ALA A 187 15.28 6.92 6.91
CA ALA A 187 16.28 7.97 6.90
C ALA A 187 16.07 8.99 8.03
N ILE A 188 14.82 9.35 8.34
CA ILE A 188 14.48 10.21 9.49
C ILE A 188 14.93 9.53 10.79
N TYR A 189 14.54 8.27 10.98
CA TYR A 189 14.85 7.53 12.21
C TYR A 189 16.36 7.46 12.48
N PHE A 190 17.15 7.07 11.49
CA PHE A 190 18.60 6.95 11.64
C PHE A 190 19.33 8.30 11.73
N ALA A 191 18.78 9.36 11.13
CA ALA A 191 19.29 10.72 11.34
C ALA A 191 19.11 11.17 12.80
N VAL A 192 17.94 10.89 13.40
CA VAL A 192 17.68 11.17 14.82
C VAL A 192 18.60 10.32 15.72
N GLU A 193 18.75 9.02 15.43
CA GLU A 193 19.58 8.10 16.20
C GLU A 193 21.07 8.51 16.19
N SER A 194 21.54 9.10 15.08
CA SER A 194 22.90 9.61 14.93
C SER A 194 23.08 11.07 15.39
N ASP A 195 22.06 11.66 16.04
CA ASP A 195 22.05 13.07 16.51
C ASP A 195 22.20 14.12 15.36
N ASP A 196 21.92 13.71 14.10
CA ASP A 196 21.90 14.63 12.96
C ASP A 196 20.50 15.23 12.78
N MET A 197 20.13 16.11 13.69
CA MET A 197 18.82 16.78 13.67
C MET A 197 18.60 17.60 12.39
N THR A 198 19.66 18.13 11.78
CA THR A 198 19.56 18.91 10.54
C THR A 198 19.04 18.05 9.41
N ARG A 199 19.59 16.85 9.20
CA ARG A 199 19.09 15.89 8.22
C ARG A 199 17.72 15.36 8.58
N ALA A 200 17.45 15.09 9.87
CA ALA A 200 16.13 14.63 10.32
C ALA A 200 15.03 15.65 9.96
N PHE A 201 15.23 16.93 10.24
CA PHE A 201 14.28 18.00 9.86
C PHE A 201 14.13 18.14 8.34
N ALA A 202 15.23 18.02 7.58
CA ALA A 202 15.17 18.08 6.13
C ALA A 202 14.31 16.95 5.55
N TRP A 203 14.53 15.70 5.97
CA TRP A 203 13.73 14.55 5.55
C TRP A 203 12.27 14.64 6.00
N CYS A 204 12.02 15.09 7.23
CA CYS A 204 10.67 15.34 7.73
C CYS A 204 9.94 16.37 6.87
N GLY A 205 10.62 17.48 6.51
CA GLY A 205 10.07 18.50 5.62
C GLY A 205 9.71 17.94 4.24
N VAL A 206 10.57 17.12 3.65
CA VAL A 206 10.31 16.45 2.36
C VAL A 206 9.08 15.53 2.46
N ASP A 207 9.00 14.70 3.50
CA ASP A 207 7.87 13.78 3.71
C ASP A 207 6.55 14.52 3.88
N VAL A 208 6.53 15.59 4.69
CA VAL A 208 5.37 16.47 4.87
C VAL A 208 4.93 17.11 3.54
N LEU A 209 5.87 17.62 2.74
CA LEU A 209 5.55 18.23 1.45
C LEU A 209 4.95 17.21 0.47
N ILE A 210 5.49 15.99 0.40
CA ILE A 210 4.93 14.91 -0.42
C ILE A 210 3.52 14.57 0.06
N SER A 211 3.33 14.42 1.37
CA SER A 211 2.03 14.10 1.98
C SER A 211 1.00 15.19 1.70
N LEU A 212 1.35 16.47 1.83
CA LEU A 212 0.47 17.58 1.51
C LEU A 212 0.13 17.64 0.01
N ALA A 213 1.07 17.39 -0.87
CA ALA A 213 0.83 17.33 -2.30
C ALA A 213 -0.16 16.22 -2.68
N LEU A 214 -0.05 15.04 -2.03
CA LEU A 214 -0.98 13.93 -2.20
C LEU A 214 -2.39 14.29 -1.72
N LEU A 215 -2.52 14.90 -0.52
CA LEU A 215 -3.81 15.33 0.01
C LEU A 215 -4.45 16.43 -0.85
N ALA A 216 -3.67 17.38 -1.33
CA ALA A 216 -4.15 18.40 -2.26
C ALA A 216 -4.65 17.79 -3.58
N GLY A 217 -3.90 16.85 -4.14
CA GLY A 217 -4.31 16.09 -5.33
C GLY A 217 -5.63 15.34 -5.13
N LEU A 218 -5.77 14.65 -4.00
CA LEU A 218 -7.01 13.95 -3.63
C LEU A 218 -8.18 14.92 -3.51
N TYR A 219 -7.99 16.06 -2.84
CA TYR A 219 -9.03 17.06 -2.65
C TYR A 219 -9.50 17.68 -3.99
N HIS A 220 -8.56 18.02 -4.86
CA HIS A 220 -8.90 18.55 -6.19
C HIS A 220 -9.63 17.52 -7.04
N TRP A 221 -9.20 16.26 -6.99
CA TRP A 221 -9.82 15.19 -7.74
C TRP A 221 -11.26 14.89 -7.26
N THR A 222 -11.50 14.79 -5.96
CA THR A 222 -12.84 14.57 -5.40
C THR A 222 -13.81 15.72 -5.72
N ARG A 223 -13.33 16.96 -5.72
CA ARG A 223 -14.14 18.12 -6.15
C ARG A 223 -14.50 18.08 -7.63
N ALA A 224 -13.60 17.65 -8.50
CA ALA A 224 -13.86 17.53 -9.92
C ALA A 224 -14.99 16.51 -10.20
N GLN A 225 -15.01 15.40 -9.49
CA GLN A 225 -16.08 14.39 -9.62
C GLN A 225 -17.43 14.89 -9.07
N GLY A 226 -17.44 15.62 -7.98
CA GLY A 226 -18.66 16.22 -7.43
C GLY A 226 -19.34 17.17 -8.42
N ARG A 227 -18.59 17.99 -9.16
CA ARG A 227 -19.12 18.90 -10.19
C ARG A 227 -19.78 18.17 -11.37
N VAL A 228 -19.22 17.07 -11.83
CA VAL A 228 -19.79 16.29 -12.94
C VAL A 228 -21.12 15.64 -12.57
N ARG A 229 -21.31 15.28 -11.31
CA ARG A 229 -22.54 14.65 -10.81
C ARG A 229 -23.73 15.61 -10.75
N TRP A 230 -23.50 16.91 -10.48
CA TRP A 230 -24.54 17.95 -10.45
C TRP A 230 -24.99 18.39 -11.85
N MET A 231 -24.13 18.31 -12.86
CA MET A 231 -24.46 18.67 -14.25
C MET A 231 -25.25 17.57 -15.02
N ARG A 232 -25.42 16.39 -14.44
CA ARG A 232 -26.18 15.28 -15.03
C ARG A 232 -27.55 15.03 -14.40
N ARG A 233 -28.00 15.91 -13.53
CA ARG A 233 -29.37 15.97 -13.00
C ARG A 233 -30.09 17.17 -13.62
#